data_8e56771f72a69e5627ff04e1e5fc5f98
#
_entry.id   8e56771f72a69e5627ff04e1e5fc5f98
#
_cell.length_a   1.000
_cell.length_b   1.000
_cell.length_c   1.000
_cell.angle_alpha   90.00
_cell.angle_beta   90.00
_cell.angle_gamma   90.00
#
_symmetry.space_group_name_H-M   'P 1'
#
loop_
_entity.id
_entity.type
_entity.pdbx_description
1 polymer ?
#
loop_
_entity_poly.entity_id
_entity_poly.type
_entity_poly.pdbx_seq_one_letter_code
_entity_poly.pdbx_strand_id
1 'polypeptide(L)'
;MNLSKRISLMTSLREDIELNKDYWAAKIREAEMMNPWFTPSSTSNALKSISAEMLDPVKLEKWVGFYPVPKSPANVGIIMAGNLPLVGFADWL
;
A
#
# COMPACT_ATOMS: atom_id res chain seq x y z
N MET A 1 -7.80 -10.43 -12.63
CA MET A 1 -7.92 -10.64 -11.17
C MET A 1 -9.16 -9.90 -10.68
N ASN A 2 -10.03 -10.56 -9.93
CA ASN A 2 -11.25 -9.95 -9.42
C ASN A 2 -10.98 -9.08 -8.16
N LEU A 3 -11.96 -8.28 -7.75
CA LEU A 3 -11.86 -7.37 -6.61
C LEU A 3 -11.52 -8.11 -5.31
N SER A 4 -12.19 -9.22 -5.02
CA SER A 4 -11.93 -10.02 -3.81
C SER A 4 -10.47 -10.46 -3.70
N LYS A 5 -9.87 -10.88 -4.80
CA LYS A 5 -8.45 -11.28 -4.83
C LYS A 5 -7.52 -10.08 -4.63
N ARG A 6 -7.87 -8.90 -5.13
CA ARG A 6 -7.11 -7.67 -4.88
C ARG A 6 -7.16 -7.27 -3.41
N ILE A 7 -8.33 -7.31 -2.78
CA ILE A 7 -8.47 -7.06 -1.34
C ILE A 7 -7.64 -8.06 -0.54
N SER A 8 -7.67 -9.35 -0.88
CA SER A 8 -6.84 -10.37 -0.24
C SER A 8 -5.34 -10.07 -0.36
N LEU A 9 -4.88 -9.60 -1.51
CA LEU A 9 -3.48 -9.21 -1.68
C LEU A 9 -3.10 -7.97 -0.85
N MET A 10 -3.99 -7.00 -0.71
CA MET A 10 -3.78 -5.85 0.18
C MET A 10 -3.69 -6.28 1.64
N THR A 11 -4.52 -7.23 2.07
CA THR A 11 -4.45 -7.81 3.41
C THR A 11 -3.12 -8.55 3.62
N SER A 12 -2.67 -9.31 2.63
CA SER A 12 -1.35 -9.98 2.68
C SER A 12 -0.18 -8.99 2.74
N LEU A 13 -0.31 -7.84 2.07
CA LEU A 13 0.68 -6.76 2.18
C LEU A 13 0.76 -6.21 3.62
N ARG A 14 -0.38 -6.05 4.29
CA ARG A 14 -0.41 -5.68 5.71
C ARG A 14 0.36 -6.67 6.57
N GLU A 15 0.09 -7.97 6.38
CA GLU A 15 0.78 -9.02 7.11
C GLU A 15 2.29 -8.99 6.85
N ASP A 16 2.71 -8.77 5.61
CA ASP A 16 4.13 -8.65 5.26
C ASP A 16 4.80 -7.45 5.94
N ILE A 17 4.13 -6.30 6.00
CA ILE A 17 4.65 -5.11 6.72
C ILE A 17 4.85 -5.42 8.20
N GLU A 18 3.94 -6.17 8.81
CA GLU A 18 3.98 -6.50 10.23
C GLU A 18 5.02 -7.58 10.57
N LEU A 19 5.22 -8.55 9.68
CA LEU A 19 6.07 -9.72 9.92
C LEU A 19 7.50 -9.55 9.37
N ASN A 20 7.67 -8.90 8.23
CA ASN A 20 8.95 -8.77 7.53
C ASN A 20 9.67 -7.46 7.88
N LYS A 21 9.87 -7.23 9.16
CA LYS A 21 10.38 -5.95 9.71
C LYS A 21 11.74 -5.54 9.16
N ASP A 22 12.65 -6.50 8.96
CA ASP A 22 14.00 -6.21 8.47
C ASP A 22 13.98 -5.72 7.01
N TYR A 23 13.15 -6.32 6.18
CA TYR A 23 12.95 -5.86 4.80
C TYR A 23 12.42 -4.43 4.76
N TRP A 24 11.37 -4.14 5.50
CA TRP A 24 10.77 -2.82 5.52
C TRP A 24 11.67 -1.76 6.17
N ALA A 25 12.45 -2.12 7.19
CA ALA A 25 13.47 -1.24 7.75
C ALA A 25 14.55 -0.90 6.72
N ALA A 26 14.96 -1.85 5.88
CA ALA A 26 15.89 -1.60 4.79
C ALA A 26 15.30 -0.64 3.74
N LYS A 27 14.01 -0.79 3.39
CA LYS A 27 13.32 0.11 2.46
C LYS A 27 13.16 1.53 3.01
N ILE A 28 12.95 1.68 4.31
CA ILE A 28 12.92 2.99 4.97
C ILE A 28 14.29 3.69 4.85
N ARG A 29 15.38 2.97 5.09
CA ARG A 29 16.74 3.52 4.93
C ARG A 29 17.04 3.88 3.48
N GLU A 30 16.62 3.05 2.53
CA GLU A 30 16.76 3.32 1.10
C GLU A 30 16.03 4.61 0.70
N ALA A 31 14.81 4.84 1.20
CA ALA A 31 14.04 6.05 0.93
C ALA A 31 14.77 7.32 1.43
N GLU A 32 15.37 7.29 2.62
CA GLU A 32 16.18 8.40 3.15
C GLU A 32 17.43 8.66 2.29
N MET A 33 18.11 7.60 1.83
CA MET A 33 19.27 7.72 0.95
C MET A 33 18.92 8.34 -0.40
N MET A 34 17.73 8.02 -0.94
CA MET A 34 17.25 8.59 -2.19
C MET A 34 16.79 10.04 -2.04
N ASN A 35 16.19 10.38 -0.93
CA ASN A 35 15.77 11.73 -0.60
C ASN A 35 15.75 11.97 0.91
N PRO A 36 16.69 12.79 1.45
CA PRO A 36 16.81 13.04 2.90
C PRO A 36 15.59 13.68 3.56
N TRP A 37 14.63 14.19 2.79
CA TRP A 37 13.35 14.68 3.33
C TRP A 37 12.46 13.54 3.83
N PHE A 38 12.68 12.32 3.34
CA PHE A 38 11.98 11.11 3.82
C PHE A 38 12.71 10.53 5.02
N THR A 39 12.60 11.18 6.15
CA THR A 39 13.26 10.72 7.38
C THR A 39 12.75 9.33 7.78
N PRO A 40 13.58 8.47 8.41
CA PRO A 40 13.16 7.15 8.89
C PRO A 40 11.92 7.20 9.78
N SER A 41 11.84 8.19 10.65
CA SER A 41 10.70 8.39 11.56
C SER A 41 9.41 8.66 10.77
N SER A 42 9.44 9.62 9.85
CA SER A 42 8.25 9.97 9.03
C SER A 42 7.81 8.82 8.15
N THR A 43 8.75 8.14 7.48
CA THR A 43 8.46 7.00 6.61
C THR A 43 7.92 5.80 7.41
N SER A 44 8.49 5.51 8.58
CA SER A 44 8.00 4.46 9.48
C SER A 44 6.58 4.75 9.97
N ASN A 45 6.30 6.00 10.36
CA ASN A 45 4.95 6.40 10.77
C ASN A 45 3.95 6.30 9.62
N ALA A 46 4.33 6.67 8.39
CA ALA A 46 3.49 6.51 7.21
C ALA A 46 3.15 5.03 6.96
N LEU A 47 4.14 4.12 7.01
CA LEU A 47 3.91 2.69 6.85
C LEU A 47 2.97 2.12 7.92
N LYS A 48 3.13 2.52 9.18
CA LYS A 48 2.24 2.11 10.27
C LYS A 48 0.80 2.58 10.03
N SER A 49 0.62 3.84 9.62
CA SER A 49 -0.70 4.39 9.32
C SER A 49 -1.34 3.70 8.12
N ILE A 50 -0.59 3.44 7.06
CA ILE A 50 -1.07 2.69 5.90
C ILE A 50 -1.51 1.28 6.32
N SER A 51 -0.69 0.56 7.08
CA SER A 51 -1.02 -0.77 7.56
C SER A 51 -2.29 -0.80 8.41
N ALA A 52 -2.40 0.12 9.37
CA ALA A 52 -3.52 0.14 10.31
C ALA A 52 -4.83 0.68 9.73
N GLU A 53 -4.75 1.68 8.83
CA GLU A 53 -5.92 2.41 8.36
C GLU A 53 -6.34 2.03 6.94
N MET A 54 -5.39 1.83 6.03
CA MET A 54 -5.68 1.63 4.62
C MET A 54 -5.64 0.16 4.19
N LEU A 55 -4.91 -0.70 4.89
CA LEU A 55 -4.79 -2.14 4.60
C LEU A 55 -5.63 -3.01 5.54
N ASP A 56 -6.44 -2.41 6.41
CA ASP A 56 -7.38 -3.15 7.24
C ASP A 56 -8.49 -3.77 6.36
N PRO A 57 -8.72 -5.10 6.43
CA PRO A 57 -9.66 -5.77 5.53
C PRO A 57 -11.09 -5.25 5.66
N VAL A 58 -11.54 -4.94 6.87
CA VAL A 58 -12.89 -4.42 7.09
C VAL A 58 -13.05 -3.02 6.50
N LYS A 59 -12.03 -2.17 6.67
CA LYS A 59 -12.02 -0.81 6.10
C LYS A 59 -11.92 -0.84 4.57
N LEU A 60 -11.13 -1.75 4.01
CA LEU A 60 -11.02 -1.95 2.56
C LEU A 60 -12.35 -2.38 1.95
N GLU A 61 -13.01 -3.39 2.51
CA GLU A 61 -14.32 -3.85 2.03
C GLU A 61 -15.36 -2.73 2.10
N LYS A 62 -15.38 -1.98 3.19
CA LYS A 62 -16.28 -0.83 3.33
C LYS A 62 -15.99 0.24 2.28
N TRP A 63 -14.72 0.57 2.06
CA TRP A 63 -14.32 1.60 1.10
C TRP A 63 -14.69 1.23 -0.34
N VAL A 64 -14.36 0.02 -0.79
CA VAL A 64 -14.71 -0.42 -2.15
C VAL A 64 -16.22 -0.55 -2.36
N GLY A 65 -16.99 -0.77 -1.29
CA GLY A 65 -18.45 -0.82 -1.35
C GLY A 65 -19.11 0.50 -1.75
N PHE A 66 -18.40 1.62 -1.70
CA PHE A 66 -18.88 2.92 -2.19
C PHE A 66 -18.81 3.09 -3.71
N TYR A 67 -18.08 2.20 -4.41
CA TYR A 67 -17.84 2.33 -5.84
C TYR A 67 -18.53 1.20 -6.61
N PRO A 68 -19.17 1.50 -7.75
CA PRO A 68 -19.75 0.47 -8.59
C PRO A 68 -18.66 -0.37 -9.24
N VAL A 69 -18.85 -1.68 -9.27
CA VAL A 69 -17.97 -2.56 -10.03
C VAL A 69 -18.17 -2.32 -11.54
N PRO A 70 -17.11 -2.06 -12.31
CA PRO A 70 -17.22 -1.87 -13.75
C PRO A 70 -17.88 -3.09 -14.43
N LYS A 71 -18.79 -2.85 -15.37
CA LYS A 71 -19.47 -3.93 -16.12
C LYS A 71 -18.53 -4.67 -17.07
N SER A 72 -17.48 -4.01 -17.53
CA SER A 72 -16.45 -4.59 -18.38
C SER A 72 -15.06 -4.24 -17.87
N PRO A 73 -14.09 -5.18 -17.93
CA PRO A 73 -12.72 -4.89 -17.55
C PRO A 73 -12.08 -3.90 -18.50
N ALA A 74 -11.22 -3.02 -17.95
CA ALA A 74 -10.40 -2.09 -18.70
C ALA A 74 -8.93 -2.27 -18.31
N ASN A 75 -8.02 -2.03 -19.24
CA ASN A 75 -6.59 -1.96 -18.93
C ASN A 75 -6.26 -0.55 -18.40
N VAL A 76 -5.65 -0.51 -17.24
CA VAL A 76 -5.23 0.74 -16.58
C VAL A 76 -3.74 0.68 -16.35
N GLY A 77 -3.01 1.73 -16.79
CA GLY A 77 -1.59 1.91 -16.47
C GLY A 77 -1.45 2.79 -15.25
N ILE A 78 -0.61 2.36 -14.30
CA ILE A 78 -0.31 3.12 -13.08
C ILE A 78 1.18 3.44 -13.08
N ILE A 79 1.52 4.73 -12.92
CA ILE A 79 2.91 5.19 -12.77
C ILE A 79 3.05 5.69 -11.33
N MET A 80 3.86 4.98 -10.55
CA MET A 80 4.08 5.29 -9.14
C MET A 80 5.47 5.87 -8.89
N ALA A 81 5.61 6.66 -7.82
CA ALA A 81 6.92 7.10 -7.34
C ALA A 81 7.74 5.90 -6.85
N GLY A 82 9.02 5.81 -7.30
CA GLY A 82 9.92 4.71 -6.95
C GLY A 82 10.78 4.96 -5.72
N ASN A 83 10.70 6.14 -5.12
CA ASN A 83 11.61 6.60 -4.06
C ASN A 83 11.00 6.61 -2.66
N LEU A 84 9.72 6.25 -2.52
CA LEU A 84 9.01 6.18 -1.23
C LEU A 84 8.16 4.92 -1.18
N PRO A 85 8.27 4.11 -0.11
CA PRO A 85 7.48 2.90 0.03
C PRO A 85 5.97 3.16 0.00
N LEU A 86 5.25 2.36 -0.78
CA LEU A 86 3.79 2.30 -0.87
C LEU A 86 3.08 3.60 -1.33
N VAL A 87 3.78 4.57 -1.92
CA VAL A 87 3.11 5.73 -2.51
C VAL A 87 2.31 5.30 -3.74
N GLY A 88 1.03 5.64 -3.76
CA GLY A 88 0.13 5.33 -4.87
C GLY A 88 -0.41 3.89 -4.91
N PHE A 89 -0.12 3.06 -3.91
CA PHE A 89 -0.59 1.67 -3.92
C PHE A 89 -2.13 1.54 -3.94
N ALA A 90 -2.85 2.52 -3.40
CA ALA A 90 -4.31 2.52 -3.37
C ALA A 90 -4.94 2.60 -4.77
N ASP A 91 -4.23 3.20 -5.73
CA ASP A 91 -4.69 3.30 -7.13
C ASP A 91 -4.73 1.94 -7.84
N TRP A 92 -4.08 0.94 -7.25
CA TRP A 92 -4.10 -0.43 -7.77
C TRP A 92 -5.36 -1.20 -7.37
N LEU A 93 -6.05 -0.80 -6.33
CA LEU A 93 -7.26 -1.47 -5.83
C LEU A 93 -8.48 -1.16 -6.71
#